data_0f5772c63c86ddbc94b35b3664badc4a
#
_entry.id   0f5772c63c86ddbc94b35b3664badc4a
#
_cell.length_a   1.000
_cell.length_b   1.000
_cell.length_c   1.000
_cell.angle_alpha   90.00
_cell.angle_beta   90.00
_cell.angle_gamma   90.00
#
_symmetry.space_group_name_H-M   'P 1'
#
loop_
_entity.id
_entity.type
_entity.pdbx_description
1 polymer ?
#
loop_
_entity_poly.entity_id
_entity_poly.type
_entity_poly.pdbx_seq_one_letter_code
_entity_poly.pdbx_strand_id
1 'polypeptide(L)'
;MAQGNHTILRLSPNLSYSVQLLIPWRFFRAWALLDGIDPPENMVRCMANNYSTFGFWRSWHRSYNLWIIRYIYVPLGGSRNVVLNTVLVFSFVALWHDLTFRLLMWGWLVSLFVVPELVASYLLPASKVRCIVFLCCLP
;
A
#
# COMPACT_ATOMS: atom_id res chain seq x y z
N MET A 1 13.02 -29.81 -36.32
CA MET A 1 12.67 -28.41 -35.95
C MET A 1 12.24 -28.40 -34.48
N ALA A 2 13.13 -28.03 -33.61
CA ALA A 2 12.90 -27.96 -32.15
C ALA A 2 12.27 -26.63 -31.83
N GLN A 3 10.98 -26.62 -31.50
CA GLN A 3 10.35 -25.46 -30.88
C GLN A 3 10.88 -25.36 -29.44
N GLY A 4 11.79 -24.41 -29.21
CA GLY A 4 12.25 -24.08 -27.88
C GLY A 4 11.08 -23.56 -27.05
N ASN A 5 10.69 -24.34 -26.06
CA ASN A 5 9.79 -23.92 -24.99
C ASN A 5 10.47 -22.80 -24.19
N HIS A 6 10.33 -21.57 -24.63
CA HIS A 6 10.58 -20.42 -23.79
C HIS A 6 9.42 -20.34 -22.78
N THR A 7 9.53 -21.10 -21.71
CA THR A 7 8.75 -20.88 -20.50
C THR A 7 9.27 -19.59 -19.88
N ILE A 8 8.94 -18.47 -20.51
CA ILE A 8 9.03 -17.18 -19.87
C ILE A 8 8.09 -17.28 -18.68
N LEU A 9 8.64 -17.29 -17.48
CA LEU A 9 7.90 -17.07 -16.25
C LEU A 9 7.02 -15.83 -16.49
N ARG A 10 5.76 -16.06 -16.82
CA ARG A 10 4.75 -14.98 -16.86
C ARG A 10 4.54 -14.58 -15.40
N LEU A 11 5.42 -13.72 -14.91
CA LEU A 11 5.19 -12.97 -13.69
C LEU A 11 3.79 -12.38 -13.80
N SER A 12 2.95 -12.61 -12.80
CA SER A 12 1.62 -12.01 -12.80
C SER A 12 1.77 -10.50 -13.09
N PRO A 13 0.86 -9.87 -13.83
CA PRO A 13 0.97 -8.46 -14.19
C PRO A 13 1.27 -7.55 -12.99
N ASN A 14 0.71 -7.89 -11.83
CA ASN A 14 0.92 -7.18 -10.56
C ASN A 14 2.37 -7.29 -10.05
N LEU A 15 3.02 -8.43 -10.22
CA LEU A 15 4.41 -8.62 -9.81
C LEU A 15 5.37 -7.89 -10.75
N SER A 16 5.09 -7.91 -12.06
CA SER A 16 5.86 -7.15 -13.06
C SER A 16 5.80 -5.65 -12.77
N TYR A 17 4.61 -5.12 -12.49
CA TYR A 17 4.41 -3.71 -12.14
C TYR A 17 5.14 -3.32 -10.85
N SER A 18 5.12 -4.20 -9.84
CA SER A 18 5.86 -3.98 -8.58
C SER A 18 7.36 -3.88 -8.78
N VAL A 19 7.92 -4.74 -9.64
CA VAL A 19 9.34 -4.74 -9.95
C VAL A 19 9.72 -3.47 -10.71
N GLN A 20 8.90 -3.00 -11.66
CA GLN A 20 9.13 -1.77 -12.40
C GLN A 20 9.21 -0.53 -11.49
N LEU A 21 8.39 -0.47 -10.43
CA LEU A 21 8.44 0.62 -9.47
C LEU A 21 9.56 0.45 -8.43
N LEU A 22 9.91 -0.78 -8.09
CA LEU A 22 10.97 -1.06 -7.14
C LEU A 22 12.36 -0.62 -7.64
N ILE A 23 12.63 -0.79 -8.93
CA ILE A 23 13.92 -0.45 -9.53
C ILE A 23 14.26 1.04 -9.32
N PRO A 24 13.43 2.01 -9.74
CA PRO A 24 13.74 3.43 -9.51
C PRO A 24 13.83 3.78 -8.03
N TRP A 25 12.98 3.19 -7.17
CA TRP A 25 13.07 3.46 -5.71
C TRP A 25 14.40 2.97 -5.12
N ARG A 26 14.88 1.81 -5.53
CA ARG A 26 16.17 1.28 -5.09
C ARG A 26 17.35 2.08 -5.65
N PHE A 27 17.25 2.50 -6.90
CA PHE A 27 18.26 3.35 -7.51
C PHE A 27 18.41 4.68 -6.76
N PHE A 28 17.31 5.41 -6.55
CA PHE A 28 17.35 6.69 -5.84
C PHE A 28 17.72 6.53 -4.36
N ARG A 29 17.34 5.41 -3.73
CA ARG A 29 17.82 5.12 -2.38
C ARG A 29 19.33 4.90 -2.35
N ALA A 30 19.89 4.15 -3.29
CA ALA A 30 21.33 3.96 -3.39
C ALA A 30 22.06 5.30 -3.61
N TRP A 31 21.53 6.17 -4.45
CA TRP A 31 22.05 7.51 -4.66
C TRP A 31 22.04 8.33 -3.36
N ALA A 32 20.92 8.39 -2.67
CA ALA A 32 20.81 9.11 -1.40
C ALA A 32 21.80 8.58 -0.33
N LEU A 33 22.01 7.27 -0.29
CA LEU A 33 23.01 6.67 0.62
C LEU A 33 24.44 7.10 0.27
N LEU A 34 24.76 7.26 -1.02
CA LEU A 34 26.06 7.81 -1.47
C LEU A 34 26.24 9.26 -1.01
N ASP A 35 25.16 10.03 -0.95
CA ASP A 35 25.15 11.40 -0.43
C ASP A 35 25.10 11.47 1.11
N GLY A 36 25.16 10.32 1.80
CA GLY A 36 25.13 10.24 3.27
C GLY A 36 23.74 10.38 3.88
N ILE A 37 22.66 10.29 3.07
CA ILE A 37 21.27 10.36 3.51
C ILE A 37 20.69 8.95 3.51
N ASP A 38 20.11 8.50 4.65
CA ASP A 38 19.40 7.22 4.74
C ASP A 38 17.89 7.43 4.67
N PRO A 39 17.28 7.38 3.46
CA PRO A 39 15.83 7.49 3.30
C PRO A 39 15.15 6.17 3.69
N PRO A 40 13.88 6.23 4.16
CA PRO A 40 13.11 5.04 4.48
C PRO A 40 12.89 4.16 3.24
N GLU A 41 12.92 2.84 3.45
CA GLU A 41 12.61 1.86 2.41
C GLU A 41 11.18 2.06 1.89
N ASN A 42 11.00 2.27 0.58
CA ASN A 42 9.69 2.54 -0.01
C ASN A 42 8.80 1.30 -0.19
N MET A 43 9.40 0.12 -0.28
CA MET A 43 8.65 -1.14 -0.31
C MET A 43 9.15 -2.03 0.83
N VAL A 44 8.47 -1.98 1.97
CA VAL A 44 8.86 -2.74 3.17
C VAL A 44 8.55 -4.23 3.02
N ARG A 45 7.47 -4.55 2.28
CA ARG A 45 7.03 -5.92 2.05
C ARG A 45 6.59 -6.09 0.60
N CYS A 46 6.92 -7.23 0.00
CA CYS A 46 6.48 -7.57 -1.35
C CYS A 46 4.95 -7.56 -1.45
N MET A 47 4.40 -7.06 -2.56
CA MET A 47 2.95 -7.01 -2.79
C MET A 47 2.29 -8.38 -2.67
N ALA A 48 2.92 -9.42 -3.22
CA ALA A 48 2.41 -10.79 -3.17
C ALA A 48 2.45 -11.41 -1.76
N ASN A 49 3.14 -10.79 -0.81
CA ASN A 49 3.28 -11.27 0.57
C ASN A 49 2.54 -10.36 1.57
N ASN A 50 1.49 -9.68 1.12
CA ASN A 50 0.59 -8.90 1.97
C ASN A 50 -0.78 -9.58 1.99
N TYR A 51 -1.17 -10.06 3.17
CA TYR A 51 -2.48 -10.69 3.43
C TYR A 51 -3.54 -9.70 3.93
N SER A 52 -3.17 -8.44 4.12
CA SER A 52 -3.98 -7.38 4.70
C SER A 52 -3.94 -6.17 3.78
N THR A 53 -5.11 -5.60 3.44
CA THR A 53 -5.20 -4.40 2.61
C THR A 53 -4.55 -3.20 3.31
N PHE A 54 -4.78 -3.05 4.59
CA PHE A 54 -4.14 -2.02 5.41
C PHE A 54 -2.62 -2.21 5.47
N GLY A 55 -2.15 -3.45 5.67
CA GLY A 55 -0.72 -3.79 5.67
C GLY A 55 -0.05 -3.49 4.33
N PHE A 56 -0.76 -3.75 3.22
CA PHE A 56 -0.31 -3.40 1.88
C PHE A 56 -0.05 -1.89 1.76
N TRP A 57 -1.02 -1.04 2.08
CA TRP A 57 -0.88 0.42 1.98
C TRP A 57 0.16 1.00 2.93
N ARG A 58 0.40 0.38 4.09
CA ARG A 58 1.52 0.76 4.98
C ARG A 58 2.90 0.43 4.42
N SER A 59 2.98 -0.57 3.56
CA SER A 59 4.24 -1.06 2.99
C SER A 59 4.57 -0.44 1.65
N TRP A 60 3.54 0.00 0.91
CA TRP A 60 3.62 0.59 -0.41
C TRP A 60 3.97 2.07 -0.32
N HIS A 61 4.95 2.52 -1.12
CA HIS A 61 5.38 3.92 -1.21
C HIS A 61 5.53 4.58 0.18
N ARG A 62 6.31 3.94 1.04
CA ARG A 62 6.38 4.26 2.47
C ARG A 62 6.73 5.73 2.76
N SER A 63 7.64 6.34 1.99
CA SER A 63 8.01 7.75 2.15
C SER A 63 6.80 8.67 2.00
N TYR A 64 6.00 8.45 0.95
CA TYR A 64 4.77 9.18 0.69
C TYR A 64 3.70 8.89 1.75
N ASN A 65 3.55 7.64 2.16
CA ASN A 65 2.64 7.26 3.24
C ASN A 65 2.97 7.98 4.56
N LEU A 66 4.23 8.04 4.95
CA LEU A 66 4.68 8.77 6.15
C LEU A 66 4.42 10.27 6.03
N TRP A 67 4.59 10.84 4.84
CA TRP A 67 4.28 12.23 4.56
C TRP A 67 2.77 12.50 4.72
N ILE A 68 1.91 11.67 4.13
CA ILE A 68 0.45 11.77 4.27
C ILE A 68 0.02 11.68 5.74
N ILE A 69 0.58 10.72 6.48
CA ILE A 69 0.25 10.55 7.90
C ILE A 69 0.60 11.82 8.67
N ARG A 70 1.79 12.38 8.46
CA ARG A 70 2.26 13.54 9.20
C ARG A 70 1.51 14.83 8.87
N TYR A 71 1.24 15.05 7.58
CA TYR A 71 0.75 16.37 7.12
C TYR A 71 -0.74 16.39 6.82
N ILE A 72 -1.39 15.25 6.67
CA ILE A 72 -2.83 15.17 6.38
C ILE A 72 -3.58 14.41 7.48
N TYR A 73 -3.22 13.17 7.75
CA TYR A 73 -3.99 12.32 8.67
C TYR A 73 -3.95 12.81 10.11
N VAL A 74 -2.78 13.16 10.64
CA VAL A 74 -2.62 13.64 12.02
C VAL A 74 -3.31 14.99 12.23
N PRO A 75 -3.14 16.01 11.37
CA PRO A 75 -3.85 17.29 11.50
C PRO A 75 -5.37 17.18 11.43
N LEU A 76 -5.91 16.21 10.68
CA LEU A 76 -7.35 15.93 10.61
C LEU A 76 -7.92 15.23 11.86
N GLY A 77 -7.11 15.05 12.90
CA GLY A 77 -7.51 14.40 14.16
C GLY A 77 -7.10 12.95 14.31
N GLY A 78 -6.32 12.41 13.36
CA GLY A 78 -5.74 11.07 13.45
C GLY A 78 -6.76 9.97 13.69
N SER A 79 -6.57 9.18 14.74
CA SER A 79 -7.44 8.06 15.08
C SER A 79 -8.81 8.43 15.69
N ARG A 80 -9.07 9.72 15.98
CA ARG A 80 -10.37 10.14 16.55
C ARG A 80 -11.52 9.94 15.55
N ASN A 81 -11.29 10.22 14.27
CA ASN A 81 -12.26 10.06 13.18
C ASN A 81 -11.68 9.19 12.06
N VAL A 82 -11.28 7.97 12.43
CA VAL A 82 -10.53 7.08 11.54
C VAL A 82 -11.21 6.82 10.19
N VAL A 83 -12.53 6.64 10.19
CA VAL A 83 -13.30 6.39 8.97
C VAL A 83 -13.25 7.60 8.02
N LEU A 84 -13.62 8.77 8.54
CA LEU A 84 -13.63 10.01 7.75
C LEU A 84 -12.23 10.36 7.25
N ASN A 85 -11.23 10.29 8.13
CA ASN A 85 -9.86 10.61 7.77
C ASN A 85 -9.29 9.66 6.73
N THR A 86 -9.66 8.37 6.76
CA THR A 86 -9.25 7.40 5.73
C THR A 86 -9.86 7.75 4.38
N VAL A 87 -11.15 8.04 4.31
CA VAL A 87 -11.82 8.46 3.07
C VAL A 87 -11.20 9.74 2.51
N LEU A 88 -10.94 10.74 3.36
CA LEU A 88 -10.32 11.99 2.95
C LEU A 88 -8.90 11.78 2.40
N VAL A 89 -8.10 10.93 3.06
CA VAL A 89 -6.75 10.59 2.61
C VAL A 89 -6.78 9.92 1.25
N PHE A 90 -7.63 8.91 1.04
CA PHE A 90 -7.72 8.25 -0.27
C PHE A 90 -8.31 9.14 -1.36
N SER A 91 -9.21 10.07 -1.00
CA SER A 91 -9.69 11.10 -1.93
C SER A 91 -8.55 12.04 -2.34
N PHE A 92 -7.74 12.50 -1.38
CA PHE A 92 -6.56 13.31 -1.66
C PHE A 92 -5.56 12.56 -2.57
N VAL A 93 -5.27 11.30 -2.27
CA VAL A 93 -4.36 10.47 -3.09
C VAL A 93 -4.88 10.32 -4.51
N ALA A 94 -6.19 10.09 -4.67
CA ALA A 94 -6.81 9.97 -6.00
C ALA A 94 -6.69 11.29 -6.80
N LEU A 95 -6.99 12.42 -6.17
CA LEU A 95 -6.88 13.74 -6.80
C LEU A 95 -5.44 14.15 -7.11
N TRP A 96 -4.49 13.70 -6.28
CA TRP A 96 -3.06 13.93 -6.52
C TRP A 96 -2.55 13.15 -7.74
N HIS A 97 -3.08 11.97 -8.01
CA HIS A 97 -2.72 11.18 -9.20
C HIS A 97 -3.26 11.80 -10.50
N ASP A 98 -4.54 12.16 -10.50
CA ASP A 98 -5.20 12.84 -11.62
C ASP A 98 -6.60 13.31 -11.20
N LEU A 99 -7.06 14.43 -11.75
CA LEU A 99 -8.40 15.00 -11.51
C LEU A 99 -9.47 14.26 -12.33
N THR A 100 -9.50 12.92 -12.22
CA THR A 100 -10.49 12.09 -12.91
C THR A 100 -11.45 11.44 -11.92
N PHE A 101 -12.73 11.44 -12.26
CA PHE A 101 -13.76 10.80 -11.44
C PHE A 101 -13.52 9.29 -11.26
N ARG A 102 -12.91 8.65 -12.26
CA ARG A 102 -12.54 7.22 -12.19
C ARG A 102 -11.55 6.94 -11.04
N LEU A 103 -10.53 7.76 -10.86
CA LEU A 103 -9.56 7.62 -9.78
C LEU A 103 -10.17 7.93 -8.41
N LEU A 104 -11.07 8.90 -8.34
CA LEU A 104 -11.80 9.19 -7.10
C LEU A 104 -12.67 8.00 -6.68
N MET A 105 -13.42 7.41 -7.61
CA MET A 105 -14.19 6.19 -7.37
C MET A 105 -13.30 5.03 -6.91
N TRP A 106 -12.12 4.87 -7.52
CA TRP A 106 -11.14 3.88 -7.09
C TRP A 106 -10.66 4.13 -5.66
N GLY A 107 -10.33 5.35 -5.30
CA GLY A 107 -9.92 5.72 -3.93
C GLY A 107 -10.99 5.42 -2.90
N TRP A 108 -12.26 5.69 -3.21
CA TRP A 108 -13.38 5.36 -2.33
C TRP A 108 -13.59 3.85 -2.20
N LEU A 109 -13.46 3.11 -3.31
CA LEU A 109 -13.53 1.65 -3.29
C LEU A 109 -12.42 1.06 -2.40
N VAL A 110 -11.19 1.54 -2.52
CA VAL A 110 -10.08 1.12 -1.65
C VAL A 110 -10.38 1.43 -0.19
N SER A 111 -10.93 2.62 0.11
CA SER A 111 -11.33 2.98 1.48
C SER A 111 -12.37 2.01 2.04
N LEU A 112 -13.29 1.53 1.22
CA LEU A 112 -14.31 0.56 1.62
C LEU A 112 -13.70 -0.76 2.13
N PHE A 113 -12.56 -1.18 1.60
CA PHE A 113 -11.83 -2.37 2.07
C PHE A 113 -10.90 -2.08 3.26
N VAL A 114 -10.27 -0.91 3.29
CA VAL A 114 -9.32 -0.53 4.34
C VAL A 114 -10.04 -0.20 5.65
N VAL A 115 -11.17 0.51 5.59
CA VAL A 115 -11.89 0.99 6.78
C VAL A 115 -12.37 -0.15 7.69
N PRO A 116 -13.01 -1.23 7.21
CA PRO A 116 -13.44 -2.33 8.07
C PRO A 116 -12.28 -3.00 8.79
N GLU A 117 -11.16 -3.21 8.09
CA GLU A 117 -9.96 -3.80 8.69
C GLU A 117 -9.37 -2.89 9.78
N LEU A 118 -9.34 -1.59 9.50
CA LEU A 118 -8.85 -0.59 10.44
C LEU A 118 -9.73 -0.52 11.69
N VAL A 119 -11.06 -0.45 11.53
CA VAL A 119 -12.02 -0.44 12.63
C VAL A 119 -11.93 -1.75 13.44
N ALA A 120 -11.84 -2.89 12.76
CA ALA A 120 -11.66 -4.18 13.43
C ALA A 120 -10.37 -4.22 14.26
N SER A 121 -9.28 -3.62 13.76
CA SER A 121 -8.01 -3.56 14.49
C SER A 121 -8.06 -2.70 15.76
N TYR A 122 -8.97 -1.72 15.83
CA TYR A 122 -9.23 -0.91 17.04
C TYR A 122 -10.18 -1.59 18.03
N LEU A 123 -11.17 -2.34 17.54
CA LEU A 123 -12.19 -2.95 18.37
C LEU A 123 -11.79 -4.33 18.92
N LEU A 124 -10.89 -5.04 18.22
CA LEU A 124 -10.51 -6.40 18.56
C LEU A 124 -9.05 -6.47 19.03
N PRO A 125 -8.74 -7.29 20.06
CA PRO A 125 -7.37 -7.52 20.46
C PRO A 125 -6.55 -8.17 19.32
N ALA A 126 -5.29 -7.77 19.19
CA ALA A 126 -4.41 -8.15 18.07
C ALA A 126 -4.29 -9.68 17.81
N SER A 127 -4.54 -10.51 18.83
CA SER A 127 -4.58 -11.97 18.68
C SER A 127 -5.79 -12.46 17.89
N LYS A 128 -6.97 -11.85 18.09
CA LYS A 128 -8.20 -12.20 17.36
C LYS A 128 -8.20 -11.69 15.92
N VAL A 129 -7.66 -10.48 15.70
CA VAL A 129 -7.55 -9.90 14.35
C VAL A 129 -6.68 -10.77 13.45
N ARG A 130 -5.53 -11.25 13.96
CA ARG A 130 -4.66 -12.18 13.22
C ARG A 130 -5.36 -13.48 12.84
N CYS A 131 -6.18 -14.02 13.73
CA CYS A 131 -6.91 -15.25 13.47
C CYS A 131 -7.98 -15.08 12.38
N ILE A 132 -8.72 -13.97 12.40
CA ILE A 132 -9.78 -13.68 11.40
C ILE A 132 -9.16 -13.45 10.02
N VAL A 133 -8.09 -12.68 9.93
CA VAL A 133 -7.37 -12.42 8.66
C VAL A 133 -6.75 -13.71 8.12
N PHE A 134 -6.20 -14.56 8.98
CA PHE A 134 -5.64 -15.85 8.59
C PHE A 134 -6.71 -16.83 8.10
N LEU A 135 -7.89 -16.87 8.75
CA LEU A 135 -9.02 -17.71 8.32
C LEU A 135 -9.66 -17.24 7.00
N CYS A 136 -9.68 -15.93 6.72
CA CYS A 136 -10.20 -15.41 5.45
C CYS A 136 -9.21 -15.59 4.26
N CYS A 137 -7.95 -15.94 4.53
CA CYS A 137 -6.92 -16.15 3.51
C CYS A 137 -6.54 -17.62 3.30
N LEU A 138 -7.25 -18.55 3.94
CA LEU A 138 -7.15 -19.98 3.62
C LEU A 138 -8.02 -20.28 2.38
N PRO A 139 -7.45 -20.94 1.34
CA PRO A 139 -8.17 -21.32 0.13
C PRO A 139 -9.24 -22.37 0.40
#